data_07009d02d2e0041b23f5e7c28f35190d
#
_entry.id   07009d02d2e0041b23f5e7c28f35190d
#
_cell.length_a   1.000
_cell.length_b   1.000
_cell.length_c   1.000
_cell.angle_alpha   90.00
_cell.angle_beta   90.00
_cell.angle_gamma   90.00
#
_symmetry.space_group_name_H-M   'P 1'
#
loop_
_entity.id
_entity.type
_entity.pdbx_description
1 polymer ?
#
loop_
_entity_poly.entity_id
_entity_poly.type
_entity_poly.pdbx_seq_one_letter_code
_entity_poly.pdbx_strand_id
1 'polypeptide(L)'
;MEAKLLLCLLTIFSSSILFGCATIPPDPPTSTNESLYQKIETVGLPVQKVPIAVYSFTDMTGQRKPGDGNTALISMAVTQGAHVWLLQSLKRAGGGKWFTVVERIGLENLIKERQIIRQTRKSHGDKDKLKPLLFAGVLIEGGIVGYDTSTSTGGLGARLLGIGAQDEYREDSVSIGIRLVSVSTGEILLAVSSEKTI
;
A
#
# COMPACT_ATOMS: atom_id res chain seq x y z
N MET A 1 -34.76 32.91 50.95
CA MET A 1 -33.66 31.97 51.01
C MET A 1 -33.65 31.02 49.79
N GLU A 2 -34.82 30.69 49.29
CA GLU A 2 -35.03 29.76 48.18
C GLU A 2 -34.54 30.24 46.81
N ALA A 3 -34.73 31.51 46.47
CA ALA A 3 -34.32 32.06 45.17
C ALA A 3 -32.79 32.04 44.93
N LYS A 4 -32.00 32.23 45.99
CA LYS A 4 -30.51 32.16 45.89
C LYS A 4 -30.01 30.71 45.72
N LEU A 5 -30.72 29.76 46.30
CA LEU A 5 -30.39 28.34 46.15
C LEU A 5 -30.69 27.86 44.73
N LEU A 6 -31.80 28.30 44.15
CA LEU A 6 -32.19 27.98 42.77
C LEU A 6 -31.20 28.57 41.76
N LEU A 7 -30.73 29.80 41.99
CA LEU A 7 -29.74 30.48 41.15
C LEU A 7 -28.36 29.75 41.20
N CYS A 8 -27.93 29.29 42.38
CA CYS A 8 -26.71 28.50 42.53
C CYS A 8 -26.80 27.13 41.84
N LEU A 9 -27.93 26.46 41.92
CA LEU A 9 -28.15 25.18 41.22
C LEU A 9 -28.15 25.35 39.69
N LEU A 10 -28.74 26.46 39.19
CA LEU A 10 -28.73 26.75 37.76
C LEU A 10 -27.33 27.07 37.22
N THR A 11 -26.48 27.77 38.00
CA THR A 11 -25.08 28.03 37.62
C THR A 11 -24.18 26.81 37.66
N ILE A 12 -24.39 25.91 38.61
CA ILE A 12 -23.66 24.65 38.69
C ILE A 12 -24.05 23.71 37.52
N PHE A 13 -25.34 23.65 37.17
CA PHE A 13 -25.80 22.86 36.04
C PHE A 13 -25.34 23.40 34.70
N SER A 14 -25.25 24.72 34.52
CA SER A 14 -24.69 25.37 33.32
C SER A 14 -23.18 25.15 33.17
N SER A 15 -22.43 25.04 34.27
CA SER A 15 -20.98 24.81 34.24
C SER A 15 -20.61 23.37 33.89
N SER A 16 -21.49 22.39 34.12
CA SER A 16 -21.25 20.97 33.85
C SER A 16 -21.39 20.58 32.37
N ILE A 17 -21.95 21.43 31.53
CA ILE A 17 -22.20 21.15 30.10
C ILE A 17 -20.97 21.42 29.22
N LEU A 18 -19.93 22.09 29.74
CA LEU A 18 -18.78 22.54 28.97
C LEU A 18 -17.58 21.59 28.93
N PHE A 19 -17.64 20.43 29.59
CA PHE A 19 -16.56 19.43 29.55
C PHE A 19 -16.92 18.23 28.66
N GLY A 20 -17.30 18.50 27.42
CA GLY A 20 -17.26 17.49 26.37
C GLY A 20 -15.90 17.53 25.69
N CYS A 21 -14.91 16.79 26.18
CA CYS A 21 -13.71 16.55 25.41
C CYS A 21 -14.08 15.69 24.19
N ALA A 22 -14.27 16.34 23.04
CA ALA A 22 -14.15 15.66 21.76
C ALA A 22 -12.69 15.25 21.64
N THR A 23 -12.36 13.98 21.90
CA THR A 23 -11.05 13.43 21.54
C THR A 23 -11.04 13.33 20.02
N ILE A 24 -10.48 14.33 19.36
CA ILE A 24 -10.11 14.23 17.95
C ILE A 24 -9.05 13.13 17.90
N PRO A 25 -9.27 12.03 17.16
CA PRO A 25 -8.23 11.05 16.99
C PRO A 25 -6.98 11.72 16.43
N PRO A 26 -5.79 11.35 16.89
CA PRO A 26 -4.56 11.93 16.36
C PRO A 26 -4.50 11.68 14.86
N ASP A 27 -4.05 12.70 14.11
CA ASP A 27 -3.80 12.54 12.68
C ASP A 27 -3.01 11.24 12.42
N PRO A 28 -3.40 10.47 11.42
CA PRO A 28 -2.66 9.25 11.08
C PRO A 28 -1.20 9.63 10.82
N PRO A 29 -0.24 8.84 11.33
CA PRO A 29 1.17 9.16 11.16
C PRO A 29 1.50 9.23 9.68
N THR A 30 1.77 10.41 9.17
CA THR A 30 2.29 10.63 7.83
C THR A 30 3.72 10.09 7.79
N SER A 31 3.86 8.76 7.59
CA SER A 31 5.16 8.20 7.25
C SER A 31 5.46 8.63 5.82
N THR A 32 6.43 9.52 5.65
CA THR A 32 6.97 9.79 4.33
C THR A 32 7.53 8.47 3.76
N ASN A 33 7.35 8.22 2.47
CA ASN A 33 7.92 7.04 1.80
C ASN A 33 9.43 6.91 2.10
N GLU A 34 10.11 8.02 2.37
CA GLU A 34 11.53 8.09 2.71
C GLU A 34 11.88 7.30 3.99
N SER A 35 11.09 7.41 5.06
CA SER A 35 11.35 6.67 6.30
C SER A 35 11.19 5.16 6.14
N LEU A 36 10.29 4.72 5.26
CA LEU A 36 10.11 3.31 4.92
C LEU A 36 11.31 2.79 4.12
N TYR A 37 11.78 3.56 3.15
CA TYR A 37 12.94 3.19 2.35
C TYR A 37 14.22 3.11 3.17
N GLN A 38 14.43 4.00 4.12
CA GLN A 38 15.58 3.93 5.04
C GLN A 38 15.61 2.61 5.81
N LYS A 39 14.46 2.14 6.32
CA LYS A 39 14.39 0.84 7.00
C LYS A 39 14.74 -0.33 6.09
N ILE A 40 14.30 -0.30 4.84
CA ILE A 40 14.60 -1.34 3.84
C ILE A 40 16.09 -1.31 3.45
N GLU A 41 16.68 -0.14 3.32
CA GLU A 41 18.09 0.03 2.95
C GLU A 41 19.05 -0.43 4.05
N THR A 42 18.64 -0.35 5.31
CA THR A 42 19.46 -0.76 6.48
C THR A 42 19.34 -2.25 6.83
N VAL A 43 18.55 -3.03 6.08
CA VAL A 43 18.44 -4.49 6.31
C VAL A 43 19.81 -5.15 6.14
N GLY A 44 20.17 -6.07 7.05
CA GLY A 44 21.41 -6.83 7.03
C GLY A 44 21.69 -7.48 5.67
N LEU A 45 22.95 -7.56 5.27
CA LEU A 45 23.33 -8.01 3.93
C LEU A 45 23.24 -9.54 3.78
N PRO A 46 22.82 -10.05 2.61
CA PRO A 46 22.86 -11.48 2.31
C PRO A 46 24.29 -11.95 2.01
N VAL A 47 24.53 -13.25 2.10
CA VAL A 47 25.83 -13.85 1.70
C VAL A 47 26.11 -13.58 0.22
N GLN A 48 25.07 -13.64 -0.61
CA GLN A 48 25.12 -13.34 -2.04
C GLN A 48 23.79 -12.77 -2.52
N LYS A 49 23.84 -11.96 -3.58
CA LYS A 49 22.61 -11.43 -4.19
C LYS A 49 21.73 -12.56 -4.72
N VAL A 50 20.44 -12.49 -4.40
CA VAL A 50 19.45 -13.46 -4.87
C VAL A 50 18.82 -12.95 -6.16
N PRO A 51 18.92 -13.68 -7.29
CA PRO A 51 18.18 -13.34 -8.50
C PRO A 51 16.69 -13.61 -8.29
N ILE A 52 15.88 -12.56 -8.40
CA ILE A 52 14.45 -12.60 -8.09
C ILE A 52 13.62 -11.97 -9.20
N ALA A 53 12.45 -12.53 -9.45
CA ALA A 53 11.49 -11.99 -10.40
C ALA A 53 10.11 -11.82 -9.77
N VAL A 54 9.42 -10.74 -10.10
CA VAL A 54 8.02 -10.53 -9.78
C VAL A 54 7.20 -10.86 -11.02
N TYR A 55 6.26 -11.80 -10.91
CA TYR A 55 5.38 -12.18 -12.01
C TYR A 55 4.02 -11.53 -11.92
N SER A 56 3.37 -11.65 -10.77
CA SER A 56 2.05 -11.08 -10.55
C SER A 56 1.99 -10.44 -9.18
N PHE A 57 1.62 -9.18 -9.15
CA PHE A 57 1.33 -8.45 -7.93
C PHE A 57 0.23 -7.43 -8.21
N THR A 58 -1.01 -7.91 -8.16
CA THR A 58 -2.20 -7.18 -8.58
C THR A 58 -3.17 -6.98 -7.44
N ASP A 59 -4.16 -6.13 -7.68
CA ASP A 59 -5.32 -6.01 -6.82
C ASP A 59 -6.24 -7.24 -7.00
N MET A 60 -6.45 -7.99 -5.92
CA MET A 60 -7.33 -9.17 -5.85
C MET A 60 -8.61 -8.87 -5.08
N THR A 61 -8.80 -7.64 -4.59
CA THR A 61 -9.96 -7.27 -3.76
C THR A 61 -11.21 -7.02 -4.60
N GLY A 62 -11.03 -6.55 -5.84
CA GLY A 62 -12.13 -6.10 -6.70
C GLY A 62 -12.89 -4.89 -6.16
N GLN A 63 -12.39 -4.25 -5.11
CA GLN A 63 -13.04 -3.12 -4.44
C GLN A 63 -13.07 -1.88 -5.32
N ARG A 64 -14.21 -1.21 -5.32
CA ARG A 64 -14.42 0.04 -6.05
C ARG A 64 -14.60 1.18 -5.08
N LYS A 65 -14.25 2.40 -5.51
CA LYS A 65 -14.43 3.59 -4.67
C LYS A 65 -15.91 3.79 -4.35
N PRO A 66 -16.27 4.01 -3.07
CA PRO A 66 -17.61 4.47 -2.74
C PRO A 66 -17.81 5.88 -3.33
N GLY A 67 -18.99 6.19 -3.78
CA GLY A 67 -19.29 7.51 -4.32
C GLY A 67 -20.78 7.73 -4.53
N ASP A 68 -21.15 8.97 -4.71
CA ASP A 68 -22.52 9.39 -4.96
C ASP A 68 -22.89 9.15 -6.43
N GLY A 69 -23.78 8.19 -6.67
CA GLY A 69 -24.31 7.89 -7.98
C GLY A 69 -23.47 6.96 -8.86
N ASN A 70 -23.86 6.86 -10.14
CA ASN A 70 -23.35 5.88 -11.11
C ASN A 70 -21.85 6.00 -11.45
N THR A 71 -21.20 7.12 -11.16
CA THR A 71 -19.79 7.36 -11.51
C THR A 71 -18.80 6.68 -10.56
N ALA A 72 -19.20 6.40 -9.32
CA ALA A 72 -18.35 5.76 -8.31
C ALA A 72 -17.96 4.32 -8.65
N LEU A 73 -18.81 3.61 -9.38
CA LEU A 73 -18.59 2.21 -9.74
C LEU A 73 -17.48 2.00 -10.81
N ILE A 74 -16.95 3.07 -11.37
CA ILE A 74 -15.98 3.01 -12.48
C ILE A 74 -14.54 2.95 -11.95
N SER A 75 -14.25 3.58 -10.79
CA SER A 75 -12.88 3.66 -10.25
C SER A 75 -12.59 2.55 -9.26
N MET A 76 -11.42 1.92 -9.41
CA MET A 76 -10.91 0.98 -8.41
C MET A 76 -10.50 1.72 -7.13
N ALA A 77 -10.78 1.13 -5.98
CA ALA A 77 -10.40 1.69 -4.68
C ALA A 77 -8.89 1.57 -4.43
N VAL A 78 -8.30 0.49 -4.91
CA VAL A 78 -6.90 0.14 -4.70
C VAL A 78 -6.08 0.37 -5.97
N THR A 79 -4.80 0.72 -5.80
CA THR A 79 -3.89 0.92 -6.93
C THR A 79 -3.70 -0.35 -7.75
N GLN A 80 -3.75 -0.23 -9.07
CA GLN A 80 -3.45 -1.32 -10.00
C GLN A 80 -1.94 -1.45 -10.27
N GLY A 81 -1.14 -0.48 -9.82
CA GLY A 81 0.31 -0.41 -10.01
C GLY A 81 1.13 -0.88 -8.81
N ALA A 82 0.59 -1.67 -7.90
CA ALA A 82 1.27 -2.08 -6.67
C ALA A 82 2.62 -2.79 -6.91
N HIS A 83 2.77 -3.49 -8.04
CA HIS A 83 4.04 -4.11 -8.44
C HIS A 83 5.18 -3.11 -8.59
N VAL A 84 4.91 -1.85 -8.95
CA VAL A 84 5.93 -0.81 -9.09
C VAL A 84 6.59 -0.53 -7.74
N TRP A 85 5.78 -0.41 -6.68
CA TRP A 85 6.28 -0.20 -5.32
C TRP A 85 7.08 -1.40 -4.80
N LEU A 86 6.61 -2.62 -5.11
CA LEU A 86 7.32 -3.84 -4.76
C LEU A 86 8.70 -3.92 -5.45
N LEU A 87 8.76 -3.70 -6.75
CA LEU A 87 10.01 -3.68 -7.51
C LEU A 87 10.99 -2.63 -6.98
N GLN A 88 10.50 -1.44 -6.64
CA GLN A 88 11.31 -0.38 -6.07
C GLN A 88 11.87 -0.77 -4.69
N SER A 89 11.06 -1.38 -3.84
CA SER A 89 11.48 -1.87 -2.52
C SER A 89 12.54 -2.96 -2.64
N LEU A 90 12.35 -3.93 -3.53
CA LEU A 90 13.34 -4.98 -3.80
C LEU A 90 14.67 -4.42 -4.32
N LYS A 91 14.63 -3.43 -5.20
CA LYS A 91 15.83 -2.77 -5.74
C LYS A 91 16.61 -2.00 -4.67
N ARG A 92 15.93 -1.47 -3.64
CA ARG A 92 16.54 -0.70 -2.55
C ARG A 92 16.99 -1.56 -1.36
N ALA A 93 16.49 -2.78 -1.22
CA ALA A 93 16.78 -3.65 -0.08
C ALA A 93 18.29 -3.80 0.17
N GLY A 94 18.74 -3.50 1.41
CA GLY A 94 20.15 -3.51 1.82
C GLY A 94 21.04 -2.62 0.96
N GLY A 95 20.57 -1.42 0.60
CA GLY A 95 21.30 -0.52 -0.31
C GLY A 95 21.50 -1.11 -1.70
N GLY A 96 20.55 -1.90 -2.18
CA GLY A 96 20.59 -2.56 -3.49
C GLY A 96 21.51 -3.79 -3.55
N LYS A 97 21.90 -4.34 -2.40
CA LYS A 97 22.81 -5.49 -2.32
C LYS A 97 22.08 -6.82 -2.09
N TRP A 98 20.77 -6.82 -1.79
CA TRP A 98 20.00 -8.03 -1.53
C TRP A 98 19.64 -8.79 -2.80
N PHE A 99 19.07 -8.09 -3.79
CA PHE A 99 18.44 -8.74 -4.92
C PHE A 99 19.04 -8.30 -6.26
N THR A 100 19.11 -9.24 -7.19
CA THR A 100 19.20 -8.96 -8.61
C THR A 100 17.81 -9.12 -9.18
N VAL A 101 17.08 -7.99 -9.30
CA VAL A 101 15.70 -8.01 -9.80
C VAL A 101 15.71 -8.19 -11.31
N VAL A 102 15.06 -9.25 -11.77
CA VAL A 102 14.98 -9.67 -13.17
C VAL A 102 13.61 -9.31 -13.72
N GLU A 103 13.56 -8.68 -14.90
CA GLU A 103 12.31 -8.29 -15.55
C GLU A 103 11.52 -9.52 -16.02
N ARG A 104 10.25 -9.59 -15.61
CA ARG A 104 9.29 -10.62 -16.04
C ARG A 104 7.91 -10.06 -16.35
N ILE A 105 7.52 -8.92 -15.78
CA ILE A 105 6.24 -8.29 -16.05
C ILE A 105 6.20 -7.78 -17.48
N GLY A 106 7.24 -7.10 -17.91
CA GLY A 106 7.41 -6.59 -19.27
C GLY A 106 8.20 -7.53 -20.20
N LEU A 107 8.26 -8.83 -19.92
CA LEU A 107 9.10 -9.77 -20.65
C LEU A 107 8.78 -9.83 -22.15
N GLU A 108 7.51 -9.73 -22.53
CA GLU A 108 7.13 -9.73 -23.95
C GLU A 108 7.73 -8.54 -24.70
N ASN A 109 7.70 -7.35 -24.13
CA ASN A 109 8.31 -6.15 -24.73
C ASN A 109 9.82 -6.29 -24.80
N LEU A 110 10.43 -6.83 -23.78
CA LEU A 110 11.88 -7.11 -23.77
C LEU A 110 12.27 -8.11 -24.88
N ILE A 111 11.48 -9.14 -25.10
CA ILE A 111 11.73 -10.13 -26.17
C ILE A 111 11.59 -9.48 -27.55
N LYS A 112 10.54 -8.67 -27.76
CA LYS A 112 10.35 -7.91 -29.01
C LYS A 112 11.55 -7.01 -29.30
N GLU A 113 12.00 -6.23 -28.32
CA GLU A 113 13.17 -5.35 -28.48
C GLU A 113 14.42 -6.14 -28.81
N ARG A 114 14.65 -7.26 -28.16
CA ARG A 114 15.77 -8.16 -28.46
C ARG A 114 15.72 -8.76 -29.87
N GLN A 115 14.53 -8.99 -30.41
CA GLN A 115 14.34 -9.42 -31.80
C GLN A 115 14.70 -8.31 -32.79
N ILE A 116 14.26 -7.09 -32.51
CA ILE A 116 14.61 -5.90 -33.32
C ILE A 116 16.13 -5.71 -33.37
N ILE A 117 16.79 -5.75 -32.21
CA ILE A 117 18.25 -5.63 -32.12
C ILE A 117 18.95 -6.71 -32.97
N ARG A 118 18.52 -7.98 -32.87
CA ARG A 118 19.09 -9.07 -33.65
C ARG A 118 18.93 -8.87 -35.16
N GLN A 119 17.76 -8.43 -35.59
CA GLN A 119 17.47 -8.19 -37.00
C GLN A 119 18.29 -7.01 -37.55
N THR A 120 18.33 -5.91 -36.78
CA THR A 120 19.12 -4.72 -37.15
C THR A 120 20.62 -5.04 -37.25
N ARG A 121 21.16 -5.74 -36.27
CA ARG A 121 22.58 -6.16 -36.28
C ARG A 121 22.88 -7.06 -37.47
N LYS A 122 22.01 -8.02 -37.75
CA LYS A 122 22.18 -8.93 -38.89
C LYS A 122 22.20 -8.15 -40.24
N SER A 123 21.30 -7.17 -40.41
CA SER A 123 21.23 -6.37 -41.64
C SER A 123 22.44 -5.44 -41.83
N HIS A 124 23.11 -5.05 -40.74
CA HIS A 124 24.31 -4.20 -40.79
C HIS A 124 25.63 -4.98 -40.67
N GLY A 125 25.59 -6.31 -40.72
CA GLY A 125 26.80 -7.15 -40.63
C GLY A 125 27.47 -7.19 -39.26
N ASP A 126 26.82 -6.68 -38.22
CA ASP A 126 27.30 -6.72 -36.84
C ASP A 126 27.21 -8.14 -36.28
N LYS A 127 28.35 -8.69 -35.84
CA LYS A 127 28.50 -10.06 -35.30
C LYS A 127 28.26 -10.11 -33.78
N ASP A 128 28.11 -9.02 -33.09
CA ASP A 128 27.92 -8.99 -31.66
C ASP A 128 26.61 -9.69 -31.25
N LYS A 129 26.72 -10.57 -30.29
CA LYS A 129 25.56 -11.30 -29.74
C LYS A 129 25.06 -10.66 -28.46
N LEU A 130 23.74 -10.58 -28.32
CA LEU A 130 23.12 -10.21 -27.04
C LEU A 130 23.46 -11.27 -25.99
N LYS A 131 23.86 -10.83 -24.81
CA LYS A 131 24.02 -11.73 -23.67
C LYS A 131 22.69 -12.44 -23.36
N PRO A 132 22.72 -13.68 -22.82
CA PRO A 132 21.49 -14.35 -22.37
C PRO A 132 20.79 -13.55 -21.29
N LEU A 133 19.47 -13.71 -21.19
CA LEU A 133 18.72 -13.16 -20.07
C LEU A 133 19.09 -13.87 -18.78
N LEU A 134 19.11 -13.13 -17.68
CA LEU A 134 19.32 -13.72 -16.36
C LEU A 134 18.13 -14.61 -15.97
N PHE A 135 18.44 -15.72 -15.33
CA PHE A 135 17.43 -16.56 -14.68
C PHE A 135 17.11 -16.01 -13.30
N ALA A 136 15.83 -16.10 -12.92
CA ALA A 136 15.43 -15.88 -11.54
C ALA A 136 15.63 -17.17 -10.74
N GLY A 137 16.20 -17.09 -9.55
CA GLY A 137 16.28 -18.21 -8.61
C GLY A 137 15.02 -18.31 -7.75
N VAL A 138 14.35 -17.17 -7.54
CA VAL A 138 13.13 -17.06 -6.74
C VAL A 138 12.09 -16.25 -7.50
N LEU A 139 10.85 -16.70 -7.46
CA LEU A 139 9.69 -15.95 -7.94
C LEU A 139 8.96 -15.31 -6.77
N ILE A 140 8.51 -14.08 -6.97
CA ILE A 140 7.55 -13.42 -6.08
C ILE A 140 6.21 -13.36 -6.80
N GLU A 141 5.19 -13.80 -6.10
CA GLU A 141 3.80 -13.68 -6.49
C GLU A 141 2.97 -13.21 -5.30
N GLY A 142 1.88 -12.52 -5.57
CA GLY A 142 0.99 -12.02 -4.54
C GLY A 142 0.15 -10.86 -5.03
N GLY A 143 -0.31 -10.04 -4.08
CA GLY A 143 -1.11 -8.87 -4.39
C GLY A 143 -1.76 -8.26 -3.17
N ILE A 144 -2.65 -7.33 -3.43
CA ILE A 144 -3.51 -6.74 -2.41
C ILE A 144 -4.72 -7.66 -2.28
N VAL A 145 -4.87 -8.26 -1.09
CA VAL A 145 -5.87 -9.31 -0.82
C VAL A 145 -7.03 -8.83 0.02
N GLY A 146 -6.89 -7.67 0.69
CA GLY A 146 -7.93 -7.04 1.49
C GLY A 146 -7.85 -5.52 1.37
N TYR A 147 -8.99 -4.89 1.33
CA TYR A 147 -9.18 -3.45 1.45
C TYR A 147 -10.51 -3.21 2.13
N ASP A 148 -10.47 -2.70 3.33
CA ASP A 148 -11.65 -2.38 4.12
C ASP A 148 -11.64 -0.90 4.47
N THR A 149 -12.82 -0.30 4.39
CA THR A 149 -13.03 1.09 4.78
C THR A 149 -14.04 1.11 5.91
N SER A 150 -13.69 1.68 7.04
CA SER A 150 -14.61 2.00 8.12
C SER A 150 -14.79 3.50 8.25
N THR A 151 -16.02 3.91 8.46
CA THR A 151 -16.35 5.30 8.71
C THR A 151 -16.89 5.40 10.13
N SER A 152 -16.19 6.14 10.98
CA SER A 152 -16.64 6.47 12.33
C SER A 152 -17.18 7.90 12.33
N THR A 153 -18.43 8.06 12.71
CA THR A 153 -19.02 9.38 12.90
C THR A 153 -18.95 9.75 14.36
N GLY A 154 -18.12 10.74 14.70
CA GLY A 154 -18.10 11.39 16.00
C GLY A 154 -18.98 12.64 15.96
N GLY A 155 -19.90 12.79 16.90
CA GLY A 155 -20.72 13.99 17.02
C GLY A 155 -21.14 14.22 18.45
N LEU A 156 -21.07 15.47 18.93
CA LEU A 156 -21.74 15.89 20.14
C LEU A 156 -23.25 15.83 19.88
N GLY A 157 -23.91 14.87 20.54
CA GLY A 157 -25.33 14.55 20.34
C GLY A 157 -26.38 15.60 20.74
N ALA A 158 -26.01 16.87 20.78
CA ALA A 158 -26.92 17.98 21.04
C ALA A 158 -27.15 18.78 19.75
N ARG A 159 -28.15 18.39 18.97
CA ARG A 159 -28.72 19.26 17.93
C ARG A 159 -29.68 20.27 18.59
N LEU A 160 -29.22 21.48 18.85
CA LEU A 160 -30.06 22.57 19.24
C LEU A 160 -30.37 23.37 17.97
N LEU A 161 -31.67 23.47 17.62
CA LEU A 161 -32.18 24.24 16.46
C LEU A 161 -31.56 23.85 15.10
N GLY A 162 -31.12 22.57 14.91
CA GLY A 162 -30.60 22.15 13.64
C GLY A 162 -29.09 22.43 13.41
N ILE A 163 -28.41 23.06 14.37
CA ILE A 163 -26.99 23.34 14.33
C ILE A 163 -26.29 22.29 15.19
N GLY A 164 -25.47 21.46 14.57
CA GLY A 164 -24.61 20.45 15.22
C GLY A 164 -23.31 20.30 14.43
N ALA A 165 -22.20 20.13 15.13
CA ALA A 165 -20.94 19.73 14.51
C ALA A 165 -20.91 18.19 14.42
N GLN A 166 -20.63 17.67 13.24
CA GLN A 166 -20.44 16.24 13.00
C GLN A 166 -19.06 16.09 12.36
N ASP A 167 -18.19 15.33 13.04
CA ASP A 167 -16.91 14.91 12.47
C ASP A 167 -17.07 13.50 11.93
N GLU A 168 -16.62 13.30 10.69
CA GLU A 168 -16.56 12.01 10.05
C GLU A 168 -15.09 11.62 9.91
N TYR A 169 -14.74 10.51 10.53
CA TYR A 169 -13.40 9.93 10.45
C TYR A 169 -13.46 8.66 9.61
N ARG A 170 -12.62 8.61 8.59
CA ARG A 170 -12.49 7.45 7.71
C ARG A 170 -11.16 6.77 7.95
N GLU A 171 -11.20 5.47 8.12
CA GLU A 171 -10.06 4.61 8.32
C GLU A 171 -10.04 3.54 7.22
N ASP A 172 -8.95 3.48 6.47
CA ASP A 172 -8.75 2.50 5.41
C ASP A 172 -7.73 1.45 5.88
N SER A 173 -8.07 0.17 5.78
CA SER A 173 -7.17 -0.96 6.05
C SER A 173 -6.82 -1.68 4.76
N VAL A 174 -5.53 -1.92 4.55
CA VAL A 174 -5.00 -2.59 3.36
C VAL A 174 -4.22 -3.82 3.77
N SER A 175 -4.63 -4.99 3.25
CA SER A 175 -3.94 -6.26 3.46
C SER A 175 -3.25 -6.72 2.17
N ILE A 176 -1.97 -7.11 2.29
CA ILE A 176 -1.19 -7.67 1.20
C ILE A 176 -0.81 -9.11 1.52
N GLY A 177 -0.72 -9.95 0.49
CA GLY A 177 -0.19 -11.30 0.58
C GLY A 177 0.96 -11.50 -0.40
N ILE A 178 2.05 -12.13 0.06
CA ILE A 178 3.24 -12.40 -0.75
C ILE A 178 3.67 -13.83 -0.53
N ARG A 179 4.04 -14.53 -1.60
CA ARG A 179 4.72 -15.81 -1.55
C ARG A 179 5.99 -15.79 -2.39
N LEU A 180 7.03 -16.45 -1.89
CA LEU A 180 8.29 -16.67 -2.57
C LEU A 180 8.38 -18.14 -2.97
N VAL A 181 8.65 -18.40 -4.23
CA VAL A 181 8.70 -19.75 -4.78
C VAL A 181 10.10 -20.01 -5.36
N SER A 182 10.71 -21.12 -4.98
CA SER A 182 11.95 -21.61 -5.57
C SER A 182 11.73 -22.03 -7.01
N VAL A 183 12.48 -21.46 -7.95
CA VAL A 183 12.40 -21.85 -9.37
C VAL A 183 12.90 -23.27 -9.60
N SER A 184 13.91 -23.71 -8.81
CA SER A 184 14.54 -25.02 -8.98
C SER A 184 13.67 -26.17 -8.49
N THR A 185 12.87 -25.97 -7.43
CA THR A 185 12.10 -27.04 -6.79
C THR A 185 10.58 -26.85 -6.89
N GLY A 186 10.10 -25.63 -7.16
CA GLY A 186 8.69 -25.29 -7.05
C GLY A 186 8.19 -25.15 -5.61
N GLU A 187 9.09 -25.25 -4.63
CA GLU A 187 8.76 -25.12 -3.21
C GLU A 187 8.41 -23.68 -2.86
N ILE A 188 7.36 -23.49 -2.04
CA ILE A 188 7.05 -22.21 -1.45
C ILE A 188 7.99 -21.98 -0.27
N LEU A 189 9.00 -21.13 -0.46
CA LEU A 189 10.02 -20.82 0.54
C LEU A 189 9.48 -19.96 1.66
N LEU A 190 8.52 -19.10 1.34
CA LEU A 190 7.91 -18.16 2.28
C LEU A 190 6.51 -17.77 1.78
N ALA A 191 5.58 -17.70 2.71
CA ALA A 191 4.26 -17.09 2.50
C ALA A 191 3.96 -16.17 3.69
N VAL A 192 3.73 -14.91 3.41
CA VAL A 192 3.45 -13.89 4.43
C VAL A 192 2.28 -13.02 4.02
N SER A 193 1.56 -12.52 5.02
CA SER A 193 0.59 -11.46 4.87
C SER A 193 0.93 -10.31 5.82
N SER A 194 0.57 -9.12 5.41
CA SER A 194 0.72 -7.92 6.23
C SER A 194 -0.49 -7.03 6.01
N GLU A 195 -0.94 -6.41 7.08
CA GLU A 195 -2.04 -5.46 7.07
C GLU A 195 -1.57 -4.14 7.64
N LYS A 196 -2.06 -3.06 7.06
CA LYS A 196 -1.81 -1.71 7.56
C LYS A 196 -3.09 -0.90 7.46
N THR A 197 -3.41 -0.26 8.57
CA THR A 197 -4.47 0.74 8.69
C THR A 197 -3.89 2.15 8.51
N ILE A 198 -4.60 3.01 7.81
CA ILE A 198 -4.17 4.37 7.43
C ILE A 198 -5.28 5.34 7.80
#